data_26024b2f6ea4fe99c44be57ed31a4fb9
#
_entry.id   26024b2f6ea4fe99c44be57ed31a4fb9
#
_cell.length_a   1.000
_cell.length_b   1.000
_cell.length_c   1.000
_cell.angle_alpha   90.00
_cell.angle_beta   90.00
_cell.angle_gamma   90.00
#
_symmetry.space_group_name_H-M   'P 1'
#
loop_
_entity.id
_entity.type
_entity.pdbx_description
1 polymer ?
#
loop_
_entity_poly.entity_id
_entity_poly.type
_entity_poly.pdbx_seq_one_letter_code
_entity_poly.pdbx_strand_id
1 'polypeptide(L)'
;MKVTPVCRIINSVNQEINSLFQIQIHAPIYLISGMLFMEKTMEQIYRKEFPHGSHSVYGEYGINRDLVLSSYHYGSDVEDFWGNDEYEYYFIIDKDDVPKFLLESLTKGFNSEEKFTLHDLEDMCDKKGIKYTTTSYV
;
A
#
# COMPACT_ATOMS: atom_id res chain seq x y z
N MET A 1 -19.51 46.25 -4.97
CA MET A 1 -18.57 45.34 -5.63
C MET A 1 -19.26 44.01 -5.89
N LYS A 2 -19.49 43.65 -7.13
CA LYS A 2 -20.15 42.36 -7.50
C LYS A 2 -19.12 41.26 -7.38
N VAL A 3 -19.25 40.38 -6.37
CA VAL A 3 -18.44 39.19 -6.23
C VAL A 3 -18.81 38.21 -7.38
N THR A 4 -17.84 37.85 -8.21
CA THR A 4 -18.05 36.94 -9.32
C THR A 4 -18.48 35.55 -8.84
N PRO A 5 -19.29 34.81 -9.62
CA PRO A 5 -19.78 33.47 -9.25
C PRO A 5 -18.67 32.48 -8.85
N VAL A 6 -17.48 32.62 -9.44
CA VAL A 6 -16.31 31.78 -9.16
C VAL A 6 -15.82 31.92 -7.72
N CYS A 7 -15.81 33.14 -7.16
CA CYS A 7 -15.43 33.35 -5.75
C CYS A 7 -16.42 32.71 -4.75
N ARG A 8 -17.70 32.55 -5.10
CA ARG A 8 -18.68 31.88 -4.25
C ARG A 8 -18.44 30.37 -4.23
N ILE A 9 -18.08 29.78 -5.35
CA ILE A 9 -17.79 28.33 -5.45
C ILE A 9 -16.53 27.98 -4.66
N ILE A 10 -15.47 28.78 -4.76
CA ILE A 10 -14.21 28.56 -4.02
C ILE A 10 -14.44 28.68 -2.49
N ASN A 11 -15.25 29.63 -2.05
CA ASN A 11 -15.56 29.79 -0.63
C ASN A 11 -16.44 28.63 -0.09
N SER A 12 -17.37 28.10 -0.90
CA SER A 12 -18.18 26.94 -0.54
C SER A 12 -17.31 25.68 -0.41
N VAL A 13 -16.43 25.43 -1.36
CA VAL A 13 -15.49 24.28 -1.32
C VAL A 13 -14.54 24.39 -0.12
N ASN A 14 -14.02 25.56 0.18
CA ASN A 14 -13.16 25.77 1.34
C ASN A 14 -13.90 25.58 2.68
N GLN A 15 -15.20 25.93 2.76
CA GLN A 15 -16.02 25.66 3.95
C GLN A 15 -16.30 24.16 4.12
N GLU A 16 -16.56 23.43 3.05
CA GLU A 16 -16.73 21.96 3.10
C GLU A 16 -15.44 21.24 3.48
N ILE A 17 -14.30 21.65 2.93
CA ILE A 17 -12.99 21.12 3.29
C ILE A 17 -12.68 21.37 4.77
N ASN A 18 -12.94 22.58 5.27
CA ASN A 18 -12.73 22.89 6.69
C ASN A 18 -13.70 22.12 7.61
N SER A 19 -14.93 21.84 7.19
CA SER A 19 -15.87 21.03 7.97
C SER A 19 -15.45 19.56 8.00
N LEU A 20 -14.90 19.00 6.91
CA LEU A 20 -14.34 17.66 6.87
C LEU A 20 -13.09 17.54 7.75
N PHE A 21 -12.23 18.56 7.77
CA PHE A 21 -11.08 18.62 8.70
C PHE A 21 -11.51 18.71 10.16
N GLN A 22 -12.58 19.45 10.48
CA GLN A 22 -13.11 19.56 11.85
C GLN A 22 -13.74 18.24 12.34
N ILE A 23 -14.33 17.45 11.46
CA ILE A 23 -14.90 16.13 11.81
C ILE A 23 -13.80 15.11 12.14
N GLN A 24 -12.63 15.20 11.50
CA GLN A 24 -11.50 14.31 11.79
C GLN A 24 -10.76 14.64 13.10
N ILE A 25 -10.89 15.86 13.65
CA ILE A 25 -10.26 16.27 14.92
C ILE A 25 -11.03 15.75 16.16
N HIS A 26 -12.23 15.22 15.99
CA HIS A 26 -13.04 14.65 17.08
C HIS A 26 -12.83 13.15 17.33
N ALA A 27 -11.91 12.49 16.64
CA ALA A 27 -11.39 11.21 17.12
C ALA A 27 -10.59 11.47 18.40
N PRO A 28 -10.84 10.75 19.52
CA PRO A 28 -10.12 10.99 20.75
C PRO A 28 -8.64 10.68 20.53
N ILE A 29 -7.84 11.73 20.45
CA ILE A 29 -6.39 11.63 20.50
C ILE A 29 -6.05 11.25 21.93
N TYR A 30 -5.92 9.98 22.20
CA TYR A 30 -5.31 9.52 23.44
C TYR A 30 -3.81 9.80 23.36
N LEU A 31 -3.44 10.99 23.83
CA LEU A 31 -2.07 11.37 24.14
C LEU A 31 -1.64 10.57 25.39
N ILE A 32 -1.23 9.31 25.20
CA ILE A 32 -0.50 8.56 26.23
C ILE A 32 0.98 8.74 25.92
N SER A 33 1.67 9.53 26.75
CA SER A 33 3.13 9.68 26.81
C SER A 33 3.86 10.07 25.51
N GLY A 34 3.44 11.14 24.82
CA GLY A 34 4.29 11.78 23.79
C GLY A 34 4.62 10.95 22.55
N MET A 35 4.08 9.75 22.39
CA MET A 35 4.19 8.94 21.19
C MET A 35 2.89 9.00 20.41
N LEU A 36 2.96 9.55 19.20
CA LEU A 36 1.93 9.38 18.17
C LEU A 36 1.98 7.90 17.77
N PHE A 37 1.08 7.07 18.30
CA PHE A 37 0.85 5.74 17.77
C PHE A 37 0.16 5.92 16.41
N MET A 38 0.94 5.84 15.33
CA MET A 38 0.36 5.54 14.03
C MET A 38 -0.12 4.09 14.12
N GLU A 39 -1.44 3.93 14.11
CA GLU A 39 -2.05 2.61 13.96
C GLU A 39 -1.48 1.99 12.69
N LYS A 40 -0.76 0.87 12.85
CA LYS A 40 -0.18 0.14 11.73
C LYS A 40 -1.34 -0.48 10.96
N THR A 41 -1.77 0.14 9.88
CA THR A 41 -2.81 -0.38 9.02
C THR A 41 -2.19 -1.24 7.94
N MET A 42 -2.35 -2.56 8.08
CA MET A 42 -2.02 -3.52 7.05
C MET A 42 -3.28 -3.79 6.21
N GLU A 43 -3.22 -3.48 4.93
CA GLU A 43 -4.32 -3.64 3.99
C GLU A 43 -4.11 -4.88 3.13
N GLN A 44 -5.14 -5.73 3.02
CA GLN A 44 -5.12 -6.87 2.11
C GLN A 44 -5.38 -6.38 0.68
N ILE A 45 -4.34 -6.46 -0.17
CA ILE A 45 -4.39 -6.04 -1.57
C ILE A 45 -4.97 -7.15 -2.45
N TYR A 46 -4.64 -8.40 -2.13
CA TYR A 46 -4.99 -9.56 -2.93
C TYR A 46 -5.15 -10.80 -2.07
N ARG A 47 -6.11 -11.65 -2.42
CA ARG A 47 -6.24 -13.01 -1.88
C ARG A 47 -6.84 -13.93 -2.93
N LYS A 48 -6.29 -15.14 -3.02
CA LYS A 48 -6.81 -16.23 -3.84
C LYS A 48 -6.69 -17.54 -3.09
N GLU A 49 -7.78 -18.27 -3.06
CA GLU A 49 -7.83 -19.64 -2.56
C GLU A 49 -7.63 -20.62 -3.72
N PHE A 50 -6.93 -21.70 -3.45
CA PHE A 50 -6.71 -22.83 -4.35
C PHE A 50 -7.18 -24.10 -3.64
N PRO A 51 -7.39 -25.21 -4.37
CA PRO A 51 -7.78 -26.48 -3.75
C PRO A 51 -6.81 -26.98 -2.67
N HIS A 52 -5.53 -26.61 -2.77
CA HIS A 52 -4.44 -27.10 -1.91
C HIS A 52 -3.69 -25.99 -1.17
N GLY A 53 -4.25 -24.79 -1.11
CA GLY A 53 -3.62 -23.69 -0.40
C GLY A 53 -4.19 -22.31 -0.70
N SER A 54 -3.46 -21.28 -0.34
CA SER A 54 -3.85 -19.88 -0.59
C SER A 54 -2.65 -18.99 -0.89
N HIS A 55 -2.91 -17.90 -1.59
CA HIS A 55 -1.95 -16.82 -1.80
C HIS A 55 -2.59 -15.49 -1.41
N SER A 56 -1.91 -14.74 -0.55
CA SER A 56 -2.34 -13.42 -0.09
C SER A 56 -1.23 -12.40 -0.24
N VAL A 57 -1.58 -11.17 -0.59
CA VAL A 57 -0.64 -10.03 -0.62
C VAL A 57 -1.22 -8.91 0.24
N TYR A 58 -0.41 -8.36 1.10
CA TYR A 58 -0.74 -7.23 1.97
C TYR A 58 0.21 -6.07 1.70
N GLY A 59 -0.28 -4.86 1.96
CA GLY A 59 0.52 -3.64 1.91
C GLY A 59 0.41 -2.87 3.22
N GLU A 60 1.52 -2.32 3.68
CA GLU A 60 1.58 -1.45 4.85
C GLU A 60 2.70 -0.43 4.73
N TYR A 61 2.61 0.64 5.52
CA TYR A 61 3.74 1.56 5.68
C TYR A 61 4.54 1.17 6.92
N GLY A 62 5.84 0.94 6.73
CA GLY A 62 6.79 0.73 7.81
C GLY A 62 6.99 1.99 8.67
N ILE A 63 7.71 1.83 9.78
CA ILE A 63 8.03 2.93 10.73
C ILE A 63 8.75 4.08 10.03
N ASN A 64 9.60 3.79 9.06
CA ASN A 64 10.35 4.78 8.27
C ASN A 64 9.55 5.34 7.08
N ARG A 65 8.27 4.99 6.94
CA ARG A 65 7.40 5.30 5.80
C ARG A 65 7.79 4.58 4.50
N ASP A 66 8.59 3.54 4.58
CA ASP A 66 8.78 2.61 3.47
C ASP A 66 7.47 1.90 3.18
N LEU A 67 7.19 1.59 1.91
CA LEU A 67 6.05 0.76 1.55
C LEU A 67 6.49 -0.70 1.56
N VAL A 68 5.86 -1.50 2.38
CA VAL A 68 6.12 -2.93 2.51
C VAL A 68 4.97 -3.71 1.87
N LEU A 69 5.27 -4.49 0.85
CA LEU A 69 4.36 -5.49 0.30
C LEU A 69 4.79 -6.87 0.79
N SER A 70 3.90 -7.56 1.48
CA SER A 70 4.14 -8.91 1.98
C SER A 70 3.25 -9.92 1.27
N SER A 71 3.86 -10.99 0.77
CA SER A 71 3.20 -12.08 0.06
C SER A 71 3.32 -13.35 0.89
N TYR A 72 2.20 -14.00 1.10
CA TYR A 72 2.09 -15.26 1.84
C TYR A 72 1.51 -16.33 0.94
N HIS A 73 2.26 -17.41 0.76
CA HIS A 73 1.79 -18.63 0.12
C HIS A 73 1.68 -19.71 1.18
N TYR A 74 0.56 -20.37 1.22
CA TYR A 74 0.29 -21.45 2.14
C TYR A 74 -0.32 -22.64 1.42
N GLY A 75 0.12 -23.85 1.74
CA GLY A 75 -0.49 -25.08 1.27
C GLY A 75 0.48 -26.19 0.91
N SER A 76 -0.07 -27.35 0.52
CA SER A 76 0.73 -28.53 0.17
C SER A 76 1.62 -28.34 -1.05
N ASP A 77 1.26 -27.47 -1.97
CA ASP A 77 2.09 -27.16 -3.15
C ASP A 77 3.39 -26.44 -2.73
N VAL A 78 3.31 -25.64 -1.65
CA VAL A 78 4.46 -24.96 -1.05
C VAL A 78 5.33 -25.96 -0.31
N GLU A 79 4.72 -26.87 0.46
CA GLU A 79 5.39 -27.93 1.20
C GLU A 79 6.18 -28.85 0.25
N ASP A 80 5.59 -29.25 -0.87
CA ASP A 80 6.23 -30.10 -1.88
C ASP A 80 7.47 -29.45 -2.51
N PHE A 81 7.49 -28.13 -2.61
CA PHE A 81 8.59 -27.39 -3.23
C PHE A 81 9.66 -26.93 -2.22
N TRP A 82 9.23 -26.44 -1.04
CA TRP A 82 10.11 -25.81 -0.07
C TRP A 82 10.35 -26.64 1.19
N GLY A 83 9.58 -27.72 1.39
CA GLY A 83 9.66 -28.57 2.59
C GLY A 83 8.96 -27.98 3.82
N ASN A 84 8.22 -26.88 3.64
CA ASN A 84 7.39 -26.21 4.63
C ASN A 84 6.10 -25.77 3.94
N ASP A 85 4.98 -25.79 4.65
CA ASP A 85 3.65 -25.43 4.13
C ASP A 85 3.42 -23.92 4.00
N GLU A 86 4.38 -23.10 4.39
CA GLU A 86 4.32 -21.65 4.36
C GLU A 86 5.57 -21.04 3.71
N TYR A 87 5.35 -20.08 2.82
CA TYR A 87 6.38 -19.25 2.21
C TYR A 87 5.99 -17.78 2.30
N GLU A 88 6.87 -16.97 2.88
CA GLU A 88 6.72 -15.54 3.02
C GLU A 88 7.72 -14.80 2.13
N TYR A 89 7.24 -13.74 1.46
CA TYR A 89 8.08 -12.87 0.65
C TYR A 89 7.74 -11.41 0.94
N TYR A 90 8.76 -10.63 1.21
CA TYR A 90 8.66 -9.20 1.51
C TYR A 90 9.35 -8.39 0.42
N PHE A 91 8.64 -7.41 -0.10
CA PHE A 91 9.11 -6.45 -1.09
C PHE A 91 8.95 -5.05 -0.51
N ILE A 92 10.08 -4.37 -0.25
CA ILE A 92 10.14 -3.13 0.50
C ILE A 92 10.65 -2.02 -0.42
N ILE A 93 9.83 -0.99 -0.63
CA ILE A 93 10.15 0.18 -1.44
C ILE A 93 10.59 1.32 -0.52
N ASP A 94 11.77 1.89 -0.79
CA ASP A 94 12.30 3.05 -0.07
C ASP A 94 11.29 4.21 -0.07
N LYS A 95 11.12 4.85 1.08
CA LYS A 95 10.15 5.94 1.30
C LYS A 95 10.23 7.05 0.24
N ASP A 96 11.44 7.38 -0.22
CA ASP A 96 11.67 8.46 -1.18
C ASP A 96 11.20 8.08 -2.59
N ASP A 97 11.16 6.78 -2.89
CA ASP A 97 10.70 6.23 -4.17
C ASP A 97 9.23 5.77 -4.16
N VAL A 98 8.56 5.75 -2.99
CA VAL A 98 7.15 5.32 -2.88
C VAL A 98 6.21 6.09 -3.81
N PRO A 99 6.25 7.44 -3.92
CA PRO A 99 5.36 8.16 -4.83
C PRO A 99 5.54 7.75 -6.29
N LYS A 100 6.78 7.55 -6.72
CA LYS A 100 7.12 7.09 -8.07
C LYS A 100 6.64 5.66 -8.29
N PHE A 101 6.90 4.78 -7.34
CA PHE A 101 6.44 3.39 -7.38
C PHE A 101 4.92 3.28 -7.54
N LEU A 102 4.15 4.03 -6.74
CA LEU A 102 2.69 4.00 -6.80
C LEU A 102 2.17 4.48 -8.16
N LEU A 103 2.73 5.56 -8.72
CA LEU A 103 2.32 6.08 -10.01
C LEU A 103 2.62 5.08 -11.14
N GLU A 104 3.80 4.49 -11.16
CA GLU A 104 4.19 3.48 -12.16
C GLU A 104 3.35 2.20 -12.02
N SER A 105 3.05 1.77 -10.78
CA SER A 105 2.19 0.61 -10.52
C SER A 105 0.76 0.82 -11.02
N LEU A 106 0.18 2.00 -10.78
CA LEU A 106 -1.14 2.36 -11.30
C LEU A 106 -1.13 2.39 -12.83
N THR A 107 -0.11 2.99 -13.45
CA THR A 107 0.04 3.04 -14.90
C THR A 107 0.12 1.63 -15.49
N LYS A 108 0.92 0.74 -14.89
CA LYS A 108 1.03 -0.67 -15.29
C LYS A 108 -0.31 -1.38 -15.12
N GLY A 109 -0.98 -1.22 -13.98
CA GLY A 109 -2.24 -1.87 -13.68
C GLY A 109 -3.37 -1.48 -14.65
N PHE A 110 -3.48 -0.20 -15.02
CA PHE A 110 -4.48 0.28 -15.97
C PHE A 110 -4.20 -0.15 -17.42
N ASN A 111 -2.94 -0.41 -17.78
CA ASN A 111 -2.54 -0.80 -19.12
C ASN A 111 -2.32 -2.31 -19.29
N SER A 112 -2.46 -3.08 -18.23
CA SER A 112 -2.30 -4.54 -18.27
C SER A 112 -3.65 -5.22 -18.41
N GLU A 113 -3.79 -6.09 -19.40
CA GLU A 113 -4.92 -7.02 -19.54
C GLU A 113 -4.73 -8.25 -18.63
N GLU A 114 -3.50 -8.52 -18.22
CA GLU A 114 -3.12 -9.63 -17.36
C GLU A 114 -2.88 -9.16 -15.91
N LYS A 115 -3.10 -10.06 -14.94
CA LYS A 115 -2.71 -9.80 -13.56
C LYS A 115 -1.20 -9.73 -13.47
N PHE A 116 -0.68 -8.66 -12.89
CA PHE A 116 0.73 -8.56 -12.61
C PHE A 116 1.05 -9.11 -11.20
N THR A 117 2.22 -9.68 -11.07
CA THR A 117 2.76 -10.30 -9.86
C THR A 117 3.72 -9.36 -9.15
N LEU A 118 4.19 -9.71 -7.94
CA LEU A 118 5.27 -8.96 -7.28
C LEU A 118 6.55 -8.98 -8.12
N HIS A 119 6.85 -10.06 -8.83
CA HIS A 119 8.00 -10.12 -9.73
C HIS A 119 7.90 -9.11 -10.90
N ASP A 120 6.71 -8.90 -11.44
CA ASP A 120 6.50 -7.84 -12.45
C ASP A 120 6.72 -6.43 -11.88
N LEU A 121 6.47 -6.24 -10.58
CA LEU A 121 6.76 -4.98 -9.89
C LEU A 121 8.26 -4.79 -9.68
N GLU A 122 9.01 -5.86 -9.39
CA GLU A 122 10.47 -5.82 -9.33
C GLU A 122 11.07 -5.40 -10.68
N ASP A 123 10.66 -6.08 -11.76
CA ASP A 123 11.08 -5.74 -13.12
C ASP A 123 10.76 -4.28 -13.49
N MET A 124 9.62 -3.77 -13.05
CA MET A 124 9.25 -2.37 -13.22
C MET A 124 10.18 -1.45 -12.43
N CYS A 125 10.50 -1.78 -11.18
CA CYS A 125 11.40 -1.00 -10.34
C CYS A 125 12.80 -0.92 -10.96
N ASP A 126 13.33 -2.04 -11.44
CA ASP A 126 14.62 -2.10 -12.12
C ASP A 126 14.66 -1.21 -13.36
N LYS A 127 13.64 -1.31 -14.22
CA LYS A 127 13.52 -0.48 -15.43
C LYS A 127 13.37 1.01 -15.15
N LYS A 128 12.78 1.37 -14.00
CA LYS A 128 12.47 2.76 -13.63
C LYS A 128 13.47 3.36 -12.64
N GLY A 129 14.45 2.58 -12.18
CA GLY A 129 15.43 3.01 -11.19
C GLY A 129 14.78 3.34 -9.83
N ILE A 130 13.79 2.55 -9.42
CA ILE A 130 13.13 2.63 -8.12
C ILE A 130 13.88 1.71 -7.16
N LYS A 131 14.27 2.22 -6.00
CA LYS A 131 15.00 1.44 -4.99
C LYS A 131 14.06 0.56 -4.19
N TYR A 132 14.42 -0.70 -4.06
CA TYR A 132 13.68 -1.67 -3.24
C TYR A 132 14.63 -2.69 -2.60
N THR A 133 14.12 -3.42 -1.64
CA THR A 133 14.79 -4.54 -0.98
C THR A 133 13.82 -5.71 -0.86
N THR A 134 14.32 -6.92 -1.02
CA THR A 134 13.52 -8.14 -0.88
C THR A 134 14.07 -9.05 0.21
N THR A 135 13.19 -9.78 0.87
CA THR A 135 13.52 -10.82 1.86
C THR A 135 12.49 -11.93 1.79
N SER A 136 12.91 -13.18 1.94
CA SER A 136 12.01 -14.34 1.97
C SER A 136 12.31 -15.23 3.17
N TYR A 137 11.25 -15.91 3.65
CA TYR A 137 11.31 -16.89 4.73
C TYR A 137 10.54 -18.16 4.30
N VAL A 138 11.06 -19.30 4.73
CA VAL A 138 10.50 -20.64 4.48
C VAL A 138 10.36 -21.37 5.79
#